data_24b16a7a5df9ae6d69e44a5c3a51c475
#
_entry.id   24b16a7a5df9ae6d69e44a5c3a51c475
#
_cell.length_a   1.000
_cell.length_b   1.000
_cell.length_c   1.000
_cell.angle_alpha   90.00
_cell.angle_beta   90.00
_cell.angle_gamma   90.00
#
_symmetry.space_group_name_H-M   'P 1'
#
loop_
_entity.id
_entity.type
_entity.pdbx_description
1 polymer ?
#
loop_
_entity_poly.entity_id
_entity_poly.type
_entity_poly.pdbx_seq_one_letter_code
_entity_poly.pdbx_strand_id
1 'polypeptide(L)'
;IKPDWNWRQPYGVPSDQQEPMVHITFDEVEDFCKWQGKRLPTRQEWISYVYTEMRYNPPPPLVSSRTYPYPTGDSPNGANCLGACGAAKGNPAGKKEFSDYINRVYGHARVGTTKAGISGLFDMGANVWEWARSDQGVTAATMGGSWWYGTAQMKADYGANKPRDMAVICIGFRCISD
;
A
#
# COMPACT_ATOMS: atom_id res chain seq x y z
N ILE A 1 0.58 -13.88 14.20
CA ILE A 1 0.39 -12.58 14.89
C ILE A 1 0.70 -12.82 16.35
N LYS A 2 1.54 -11.97 16.96
CA LYS A 2 1.82 -12.05 18.40
C LYS A 2 0.67 -11.34 19.14
N PRO A 3 0.24 -11.82 20.32
CA PRO A 3 -0.97 -11.32 21.00
C PRO A 3 -0.97 -9.82 21.32
N ASP A 4 0.20 -9.24 21.53
CA ASP A 4 0.44 -7.84 21.92
C ASP A 4 0.61 -6.90 20.72
N TRP A 5 0.66 -7.41 19.48
CA TRP A 5 0.79 -6.58 18.29
C TRP A 5 -0.56 -5.98 17.91
N ASN A 6 -0.58 -4.67 17.76
CA ASN A 6 -1.76 -3.88 17.41
C ASN A 6 -1.34 -2.62 16.64
N TRP A 7 -2.27 -1.78 16.25
CA TRP A 7 -1.99 -0.58 15.47
C TRP A 7 -1.10 0.46 16.19
N ARG A 8 -1.05 0.46 17.54
CA ARG A 8 -0.15 1.33 18.32
C ARG A 8 1.24 0.73 18.46
N GLN A 9 1.34 -0.58 18.35
CA GLN A 9 2.58 -1.35 18.53
C GLN A 9 2.65 -2.44 17.46
N PRO A 10 2.79 -2.06 16.18
CA PRO A 10 2.63 -3.01 15.07
C PRO A 10 3.65 -4.16 15.08
N TYR A 11 4.79 -3.96 15.73
CA TYR A 11 5.84 -4.97 15.92
C TYR A 11 6.17 -5.21 17.40
N GLY A 12 5.25 -4.90 18.30
CA GLY A 12 5.48 -4.99 19.76
C GLY A 12 6.29 -3.83 20.35
N VAL A 13 6.53 -2.78 19.54
CA VAL A 13 7.15 -1.52 19.98
C VAL A 13 6.26 -0.36 19.50
N PRO A 14 6.25 0.78 20.21
CA PRO A 14 5.44 1.93 19.80
C PRO A 14 5.64 2.32 18.34
N SER A 15 4.54 2.60 17.65
CA SER A 15 4.55 3.07 16.27
C SER A 15 5.08 4.50 16.20
N ASP A 16 5.84 4.79 15.15
CA ASP A 16 6.16 6.16 14.75
C ASP A 16 4.94 6.78 14.05
N GLN A 17 4.72 8.08 14.22
CA GLN A 17 3.62 8.81 13.57
C GLN A 17 3.69 8.81 12.03
N GLN A 18 4.86 8.51 11.48
CA GLN A 18 5.10 8.38 10.05
C GLN A 18 4.93 6.95 9.53
N GLU A 19 4.56 6.01 10.37
CA GLU A 19 4.28 4.64 9.94
C GLU A 19 2.85 4.52 9.41
N PRO A 20 2.60 3.65 8.39
CA PRO A 20 1.25 3.33 7.99
C PRO A 20 0.51 2.62 9.14
N MET A 21 -0.74 2.97 9.36
CA MET A 21 -1.57 2.26 10.31
C MET A 21 -1.89 0.87 9.78
N VAL A 22 -1.59 -0.15 10.57
CA VAL A 22 -1.84 -1.57 10.28
C VAL A 22 -2.51 -2.26 11.48
N HIS A 23 -2.81 -3.55 11.40
CA HIS A 23 -3.59 -4.27 12.42
C HIS A 23 -4.98 -3.66 12.66
N ILE A 24 -5.62 -3.24 11.61
CA ILE A 24 -6.95 -2.63 11.62
C ILE A 24 -7.88 -3.36 10.67
N THR A 25 -9.09 -3.61 11.09
CA THR A 25 -10.13 -4.28 10.30
C THR A 25 -10.73 -3.34 9.25
N PHE A 26 -11.39 -3.91 8.24
CA PHE A 26 -12.08 -3.10 7.23
C PHE A 26 -13.15 -2.20 7.85
N ASP A 27 -13.94 -2.72 8.77
CA ASP A 27 -15.05 -1.98 9.38
C ASP A 27 -14.55 -0.80 10.23
N GLU A 28 -13.49 -0.99 11.01
CA GLU A 28 -12.84 0.10 11.77
C GLU A 28 -12.31 1.20 10.84
N VAL A 29 -11.71 0.81 9.72
CA VAL A 29 -11.20 1.76 8.72
C VAL A 29 -12.33 2.52 8.03
N GLU A 30 -13.42 1.83 7.66
CA GLU A 30 -14.58 2.47 7.04
C GLU A 30 -15.18 3.53 7.97
N ASP A 31 -15.33 3.20 9.25
CA ASP A 31 -15.83 4.13 10.28
C ASP A 31 -14.87 5.30 10.51
N PHE A 32 -13.57 5.04 10.52
CA PHE A 32 -12.57 6.11 10.64
C PHE A 32 -12.63 7.09 9.44
N CYS A 33 -12.71 6.58 8.21
CA CYS A 33 -12.83 7.45 7.04
C CYS A 33 -14.13 8.29 7.10
N LYS A 34 -15.25 7.69 7.46
CA LYS A 34 -16.53 8.40 7.65
C LYS A 34 -16.43 9.49 8.72
N TRP A 35 -15.79 9.21 9.84
CA TRP A 35 -15.56 10.19 10.91
C TRP A 35 -14.77 11.39 10.42
N GLN A 36 -13.86 11.21 9.47
CA GLN A 36 -13.11 12.30 8.82
C GLN A 36 -13.88 13.00 7.69
N GLY A 37 -15.15 12.68 7.43
CA GLY A 37 -15.89 13.19 6.29
C GLY A 37 -15.39 12.66 4.95
N LYS A 38 -14.79 11.47 4.95
CA LYS A 38 -14.20 10.79 3.80
C LYS A 38 -14.77 9.38 3.66
N ARG A 39 -14.27 8.64 2.68
CA ARG A 39 -14.59 7.23 2.50
C ARG A 39 -13.38 6.40 2.05
N LEU A 40 -13.49 5.08 2.12
CA LEU A 40 -12.58 4.20 1.41
C LEU A 40 -12.83 4.28 -0.11
N PRO A 41 -11.78 4.18 -0.93
CA PRO A 41 -11.94 4.00 -2.36
C PRO A 41 -12.62 2.66 -2.67
N THR A 42 -13.39 2.61 -3.74
CA THR A 42 -13.74 1.35 -4.37
C THR A 42 -12.49 0.74 -5.03
N ARG A 43 -12.50 -0.58 -5.25
CA ARG A 43 -11.45 -1.25 -6.01
C ARG A 43 -11.18 -0.58 -7.35
N GLN A 44 -12.23 -0.18 -8.07
CA GLN A 44 -12.11 0.43 -9.39
C GLN A 44 -11.47 1.83 -9.32
N GLU A 45 -11.88 2.65 -8.36
CA GLU A 45 -11.27 3.95 -8.11
C GLU A 45 -9.79 3.81 -7.76
N TRP A 46 -9.47 2.88 -6.85
CA TRP A 46 -8.09 2.60 -6.46
C TRP A 46 -7.24 2.25 -7.70
N ILE A 47 -7.70 1.33 -8.55
CA ILE A 47 -7.02 0.95 -9.78
C ILE A 47 -6.82 2.17 -10.70
N SER A 48 -7.86 2.97 -10.89
CA SER A 48 -7.79 4.12 -11.79
C SER A 48 -6.74 5.13 -11.36
N TYR A 49 -6.71 5.49 -10.07
CA TYR A 49 -5.75 6.48 -9.54
C TYR A 49 -4.31 5.97 -9.47
N VAL A 50 -4.12 4.68 -9.30
CA VAL A 50 -2.81 4.10 -9.03
C VAL A 50 -2.08 3.65 -10.27
N TYR A 51 -2.79 3.29 -11.32
CA TYR A 51 -2.17 2.77 -12.54
C TYR A 51 -2.33 3.68 -13.76
N THR A 52 -3.22 4.67 -13.73
CA THR A 52 -3.37 5.62 -14.83
C THR A 52 -2.82 7.00 -14.42
N GLU A 53 -1.91 7.54 -15.22
CA GLU A 53 -1.35 8.87 -14.95
C GLU A 53 -2.38 9.96 -15.23
N MET A 54 -2.87 10.60 -14.18
CA MET A 54 -3.96 11.58 -14.26
C MET A 54 -3.45 13.02 -14.42
N ARG A 55 -2.17 13.28 -14.22
CA ARG A 55 -1.61 14.63 -14.35
C ARG A 55 -1.49 15.03 -15.82
N TYR A 56 -1.80 16.27 -16.12
CA TYR A 56 -1.65 16.84 -17.47
C TYR A 56 -0.18 16.88 -17.91
N ASN A 57 0.72 17.31 -17.04
CA ASN A 57 2.17 17.38 -17.27
C ASN A 57 2.92 16.54 -16.22
N PRO A 58 2.92 15.21 -16.34
CA PRO A 58 3.67 14.38 -15.41
C PRO A 58 5.18 14.51 -15.65
N PRO A 59 6.02 14.32 -14.62
CA PRO A 59 7.47 14.31 -14.82
C PRO A 59 7.88 13.08 -15.66
N PRO A 60 8.87 13.24 -16.56
CA PRO A 60 9.42 12.11 -17.31
C PRO A 60 9.91 10.98 -16.36
N PRO A 61 9.78 9.72 -16.72
CA PRO A 61 9.30 9.19 -18.01
C PRO A 61 7.78 8.94 -18.07
N LEU A 62 6.99 9.48 -17.12
CA LEU A 62 5.55 9.29 -17.09
C LEU A 62 4.86 10.09 -18.21
N VAL A 63 3.78 9.54 -18.74
CA VAL A 63 3.00 10.11 -19.84
C VAL A 63 1.55 10.25 -19.40
N SER A 64 0.97 11.43 -19.60
CA SER A 64 -0.43 11.72 -19.26
C SER A 64 -1.39 10.72 -19.90
N SER A 65 -2.40 10.31 -19.16
CA SER A 65 -3.45 9.36 -19.57
C SER A 65 -2.97 7.94 -19.91
N ARG A 66 -1.69 7.65 -19.73
CA ARG A 66 -1.16 6.29 -19.91
C ARG A 66 -1.40 5.44 -18.67
N THR A 67 -1.84 4.19 -18.90
CA THR A 67 -1.94 3.14 -17.87
C THR A 67 -0.65 2.33 -17.83
N TYR A 68 -0.16 2.06 -16.62
CA TYR A 68 1.10 1.40 -16.33
C TYR A 68 0.88 0.05 -15.63
N PRO A 69 1.82 -0.91 -15.79
CA PRO A 69 1.71 -2.23 -15.14
C PRO A 69 1.94 -2.19 -13.62
N TYR A 70 2.63 -1.17 -13.12
CA TYR A 70 2.95 -1.00 -11.69
C TYR A 70 2.62 0.41 -11.21
N PRO A 71 2.32 0.59 -9.92
CA PRO A 71 2.12 1.92 -9.33
C PRO A 71 3.32 2.85 -9.49
N THR A 72 4.51 2.30 -9.67
CA THR A 72 5.78 3.03 -9.86
C THR A 72 6.12 3.28 -11.33
N GLY A 73 5.26 2.89 -12.28
CA GLY A 73 5.44 3.05 -13.71
C GLY A 73 5.66 1.73 -14.45
N ASP A 74 6.59 1.70 -15.40
CA ASP A 74 6.89 0.52 -16.21
C ASP A 74 7.63 -0.59 -15.44
N SER A 75 8.17 -0.26 -14.26
CA SER A 75 8.88 -1.23 -13.41
C SER A 75 8.47 -1.08 -11.93
N PRO A 76 8.62 -2.15 -11.11
CA PRO A 76 8.33 -2.11 -9.69
C PRO A 76 9.41 -1.40 -8.86
N ASN A 77 10.47 -0.88 -9.49
CA ASN A 77 11.61 -0.29 -8.80
C ASN A 77 11.21 0.92 -7.94
N GLY A 78 11.69 0.94 -6.73
CA GLY A 78 11.43 1.99 -5.76
C GLY A 78 10.22 1.76 -4.87
N ALA A 79 9.52 0.62 -5.02
CA ALA A 79 8.50 0.17 -4.09
C ALA A 79 9.12 -0.64 -2.93
N ASN A 80 8.40 -0.76 -1.81
CA ASN A 80 8.81 -1.59 -0.69
C ASN A 80 8.16 -2.97 -0.76
N CYS A 81 8.76 -3.89 -1.53
CA CYS A 81 8.29 -5.27 -1.68
C CYS A 81 9.36 -6.31 -1.37
N LEU A 82 8.97 -7.57 -1.27
CA LEU A 82 9.89 -8.69 -1.12
C LEU A 82 10.61 -8.98 -2.45
N GLY A 83 11.92 -8.77 -2.47
CA GLY A 83 12.75 -9.11 -3.64
C GLY A 83 12.91 -7.95 -4.63
N ALA A 84 12.51 -8.12 -5.88
CA ALA A 84 12.92 -7.33 -7.04
C ALA A 84 12.35 -5.89 -7.15
N CYS A 85 11.93 -5.27 -6.07
CA CYS A 85 11.50 -3.86 -6.04
C CYS A 85 12.61 -2.90 -5.62
N GLY A 86 13.66 -3.40 -5.01
CA GLY A 86 14.79 -2.59 -4.57
C GLY A 86 15.84 -2.42 -5.65
N ALA A 87 16.84 -1.61 -5.35
CA ALA A 87 17.97 -1.32 -6.24
C ALA A 87 18.84 -2.54 -6.54
N ALA A 88 18.82 -3.57 -5.72
CA ALA A 88 19.66 -4.76 -5.86
C ALA A 88 18.86 -6.00 -6.25
N LYS A 89 19.20 -6.55 -7.41
CA LYS A 89 18.61 -7.80 -7.93
C LYS A 89 18.83 -8.95 -6.93
N GLY A 90 17.73 -9.61 -6.54
CA GLY A 90 17.77 -10.80 -5.67
C GLY A 90 17.95 -10.49 -4.19
N ASN A 91 17.93 -9.25 -3.80
CA ASN A 91 18.00 -8.84 -2.41
C ASN A 91 16.58 -8.72 -1.83
N PRO A 92 16.28 -9.33 -0.71
CA PRO A 92 15.16 -8.88 0.13
C PRO A 92 15.33 -7.41 0.55
N ALA A 93 16.27 -6.75 0.00
CA ALA A 93 16.82 -5.46 0.30
C ALA A 93 15.91 -4.29 -0.05
N GLY A 94 15.03 -4.41 -1.00
CA GLY A 94 14.03 -3.35 -1.17
C GLY A 94 13.29 -3.12 0.15
N LYS A 95 12.94 -4.23 0.78
CA LYS A 95 12.34 -4.26 2.09
C LYS A 95 13.32 -3.84 3.21
N LYS A 96 14.60 -4.19 3.12
CA LYS A 96 15.61 -3.77 4.10
C LYS A 96 15.89 -2.28 4.03
N GLU A 97 16.08 -1.75 2.85
CA GLU A 97 16.37 -0.34 2.62
C GLU A 97 15.30 0.57 3.27
N PHE A 98 14.02 0.32 2.98
CA PHE A 98 12.95 1.12 3.57
C PHE A 98 12.68 0.81 5.04
N SER A 99 12.93 -0.42 5.48
CA SER A 99 12.76 -0.81 6.88
C SER A 99 13.80 -0.17 7.81
N ASP A 100 14.96 0.20 7.29
CA ASP A 100 16.00 0.89 8.08
C ASP A 100 15.52 2.26 8.59
N TYR A 101 14.62 2.94 7.87
CA TYR A 101 14.01 4.20 8.33
C TYR A 101 13.21 4.06 9.63
N ILE A 102 12.68 2.88 9.88
CA ILE A 102 11.94 2.57 11.11
C ILE A 102 12.73 1.67 12.05
N ASN A 103 14.05 1.59 11.83
CA ASN A 103 14.98 0.80 12.63
C ASN A 103 14.60 -0.68 12.76
N ARG A 104 14.19 -1.29 11.64
CA ARG A 104 13.81 -2.71 11.54
C ARG A 104 14.43 -3.36 10.30
N VAL A 105 14.73 -4.64 10.42
CA VAL A 105 15.26 -5.42 9.28
C VAL A 105 14.18 -5.74 8.25
N TYR A 106 12.92 -5.86 8.71
CA TYR A 106 11.75 -6.19 7.87
C TYR A 106 10.54 -5.38 8.30
N GLY A 107 9.66 -5.07 7.34
CA GLY A 107 8.39 -4.44 7.63
C GLY A 107 8.00 -3.35 6.64
N HIS A 108 6.95 -2.62 6.97
CA HIS A 108 6.58 -1.44 6.24
C HIS A 108 7.59 -0.31 6.43
N ALA A 109 7.68 0.55 5.44
CA ALA A 109 8.45 1.78 5.48
C ALA A 109 7.58 2.93 6.01
N ARG A 110 8.21 4.01 6.43
CA ARG A 110 7.52 5.28 6.70
C ARG A 110 6.78 5.76 5.47
N VAL A 111 5.64 6.41 5.69
CA VAL A 111 4.84 6.99 4.61
C VAL A 111 5.63 8.04 3.82
N GLY A 112 5.47 8.03 2.50
CA GLY A 112 6.12 8.98 1.61
C GLY A 112 7.61 8.72 1.36
N THR A 113 8.19 7.61 1.82
CA THR A 113 9.62 7.30 1.63
C THR A 113 9.92 6.40 0.44
N THR A 114 8.92 5.78 -0.16
CA THR A 114 9.08 5.04 -1.42
C THR A 114 9.15 6.01 -2.61
N LYS A 115 9.44 5.49 -3.79
CA LYS A 115 9.42 6.31 -5.01
C LYS A 115 8.01 6.85 -5.27
N ALA A 116 7.89 8.14 -5.56
CA ALA A 116 6.65 8.71 -6.07
C ALA A 116 6.26 8.03 -7.37
N GLY A 117 5.06 7.50 -7.42
CA GLY A 117 4.53 6.73 -8.53
C GLY A 117 3.64 7.53 -9.45
N ILE A 118 2.73 6.80 -10.07
CA ILE A 118 1.69 7.33 -10.94
C ILE A 118 0.85 8.37 -10.19
N SER A 119 0.42 9.41 -10.88
CA SER A 119 -0.35 10.54 -10.33
C SER A 119 0.32 11.25 -9.12
N GLY A 120 1.61 11.03 -8.91
CA GLY A 120 2.35 11.60 -7.78
C GLY A 120 2.08 10.93 -6.43
N LEU A 121 1.42 9.78 -6.42
CA LEU A 121 1.08 9.06 -5.20
C LEU A 121 2.28 8.27 -4.68
N PHE A 122 2.42 8.22 -3.35
CA PHE A 122 3.45 7.45 -2.66
C PHE A 122 2.87 6.16 -2.08
N ASP A 123 3.71 5.14 -1.97
CA ASP A 123 3.45 3.89 -1.26
C ASP A 123 2.26 3.06 -1.81
N MET A 124 1.83 3.36 -3.05
CA MET A 124 0.73 2.64 -3.71
C MET A 124 1.15 1.25 -4.20
N GLY A 125 2.45 1.04 -4.36
CA GLY A 125 3.02 -0.24 -4.73
C GLY A 125 3.70 -0.89 -3.54
N ALA A 126 3.20 -2.05 -3.13
CA ALA A 126 3.68 -2.78 -1.96
C ALA A 126 3.58 -1.93 -0.67
N ASN A 127 4.60 -1.85 0.14
CA ASN A 127 4.57 -1.31 1.49
C ASN A 127 3.53 -2.03 2.37
N VAL A 128 2.27 -1.59 2.36
CA VAL A 128 1.15 -2.34 2.97
C VAL A 128 0.02 -2.52 1.94
N TRP A 129 -0.69 -3.64 2.01
CA TRP A 129 -1.97 -3.78 1.34
C TRP A 129 -2.89 -2.66 1.79
N GLU A 130 -3.72 -2.16 0.90
CA GLU A 130 -4.71 -1.16 1.24
C GLU A 130 -6.13 -1.69 1.11
N TRP A 131 -6.92 -1.51 2.16
CA TRP A 131 -8.33 -1.81 2.13
C TRP A 131 -9.05 -0.96 1.07
N ALA A 132 -9.87 -1.61 0.27
CA ALA A 132 -10.77 -0.97 -0.68
C ALA A 132 -12.15 -1.62 -0.62
N ARG A 133 -13.17 -0.84 -0.94
CA ARG A 133 -14.56 -1.33 -0.99
C ARG A 133 -14.73 -2.30 -2.16
N SER A 134 -15.42 -3.38 -1.89
CA SER A 134 -15.87 -4.33 -2.91
C SER A 134 -17.36 -4.62 -2.69
N ASP A 135 -18.04 -5.08 -3.72
CA ASP A 135 -19.46 -5.43 -3.64
C ASP A 135 -19.68 -6.83 -3.03
N GLN A 136 -18.67 -7.42 -2.43
CA GLN A 136 -18.67 -8.79 -1.91
C GLN A 136 -18.81 -8.81 -0.39
N GLY A 137 -20.03 -8.80 0.10
CA GLY A 137 -20.53 -9.11 1.46
C GLY A 137 -19.49 -9.22 2.61
N VAL A 138 -19.09 -10.44 2.94
CA VAL A 138 -18.19 -10.76 4.08
C VAL A 138 -16.70 -10.52 3.82
N THR A 139 -16.33 -10.18 2.59
CA THR A 139 -14.95 -9.88 2.21
C THR A 139 -14.83 -8.44 1.70
N ALA A 140 -13.63 -7.89 1.82
CA ALA A 140 -13.25 -6.60 1.24
C ALA A 140 -12.01 -6.77 0.34
N ALA A 141 -11.85 -5.87 -0.62
CA ALA A 141 -10.68 -5.90 -1.48
C ALA A 141 -9.43 -5.41 -0.72
N THR A 142 -8.29 -6.00 -1.03
CA THR A 142 -6.97 -5.46 -0.67
C THR A 142 -6.14 -5.27 -1.92
N MET A 143 -5.51 -4.11 -2.07
CA MET A 143 -4.86 -3.62 -3.27
C MET A 143 -3.39 -3.30 -3.04
N GLY A 144 -2.58 -3.33 -4.09
CA GLY A 144 -1.22 -2.81 -4.14
C GLY A 144 -0.09 -3.74 -3.70
N GLY A 145 -0.39 -4.84 -3.05
CA GLY A 145 0.64 -5.71 -2.47
C GLY A 145 1.15 -5.19 -1.12
N SER A 146 2.16 -5.81 -0.58
CA SER A 146 2.84 -5.33 0.63
C SER A 146 4.31 -5.73 0.65
N TRP A 147 5.03 -5.21 1.64
CA TRP A 147 6.44 -5.55 1.89
C TRP A 147 6.71 -7.06 2.05
N TRP A 148 5.66 -7.84 2.34
CA TRP A 148 5.74 -9.30 2.51
C TRP A 148 5.65 -10.08 1.18
N TYR A 149 5.19 -9.45 0.10
CA TYR A 149 4.91 -10.07 -1.19
C TYR A 149 5.82 -9.53 -2.30
N GLY A 150 5.99 -10.31 -3.36
CA GLY A 150 6.76 -9.94 -4.53
C GLY A 150 6.05 -8.98 -5.47
N THR A 151 6.66 -8.72 -6.61
CA THR A 151 6.19 -7.74 -7.61
C THR A 151 4.87 -8.12 -8.30
N ALA A 152 4.55 -9.42 -8.36
CA ALA A 152 3.31 -9.87 -8.98
C ALA A 152 2.06 -9.30 -8.30
N GLN A 153 2.10 -9.17 -6.96
CA GLN A 153 1.00 -8.64 -6.16
C GLN A 153 0.78 -7.14 -6.32
N MET A 154 1.71 -6.44 -6.95
CA MET A 154 1.62 -5.00 -7.21
C MET A 154 0.93 -4.68 -8.54
N LYS A 155 0.61 -5.66 -9.36
CA LYS A 155 0.02 -5.41 -10.69
C LYS A 155 -1.46 -5.06 -10.60
N ALA A 156 -1.94 -4.29 -11.59
CA ALA A 156 -3.32 -3.82 -11.65
C ALA A 156 -4.37 -4.94 -11.71
N ASP A 157 -4.02 -6.06 -12.33
CA ASP A 157 -4.85 -7.25 -12.44
C ASP A 157 -4.84 -8.15 -11.20
N TYR A 158 -3.91 -7.87 -10.27
CA TYR A 158 -3.84 -8.60 -9.00
C TYR A 158 -4.65 -7.89 -7.92
N GLY A 159 -5.72 -8.51 -7.50
CA GLY A 159 -6.51 -8.08 -6.35
C GLY A 159 -6.81 -9.27 -5.47
N ALA A 160 -6.68 -9.10 -4.17
CA ALA A 160 -7.05 -10.13 -3.20
C ALA A 160 -8.27 -9.66 -2.41
N ASN A 161 -9.18 -10.59 -2.12
CA ASN A 161 -10.24 -10.36 -1.16
C ASN A 161 -9.83 -10.98 0.18
N LYS A 162 -10.12 -10.28 1.27
CA LYS A 162 -9.83 -10.71 2.63
C LYS A 162 -11.09 -10.61 3.50
N PRO A 163 -11.22 -11.47 4.52
CA PRO A 163 -12.27 -11.28 5.52
C PRO A 163 -12.23 -9.87 6.10
N ARG A 164 -13.38 -9.25 6.28
CA ARG A 164 -13.51 -7.86 6.79
C ARG A 164 -12.96 -7.69 8.21
N ASP A 165 -13.00 -8.73 9.01
CA ASP A 165 -12.50 -8.80 10.38
C ASP A 165 -10.99 -9.08 10.48
N MET A 166 -10.30 -9.22 9.33
CA MET A 166 -8.86 -9.46 9.32
C MET A 166 -8.10 -8.19 9.70
N ALA A 167 -7.30 -8.28 10.77
CA ALA A 167 -6.39 -7.24 11.22
C ALA A 167 -4.97 -7.79 11.28
N VAL A 168 -4.11 -7.40 10.36
CA VAL A 168 -2.74 -7.92 10.23
C VAL A 168 -1.72 -6.83 9.93
N ILE A 169 -0.45 -7.15 10.19
CA ILE A 169 0.69 -6.23 10.10
C ILE A 169 0.98 -5.66 8.70
N CYS A 170 0.43 -6.24 7.67
CA CYS A 170 0.69 -5.86 6.29
C CYS A 170 -0.53 -5.32 5.54
N ILE A 171 -1.60 -4.99 6.26
CA ILE A 171 -2.79 -4.34 5.68
C ILE A 171 -3.05 -3.03 6.42
N GLY A 172 -3.11 -1.96 5.66
CA GLY A 172 -3.48 -0.62 6.08
C GLY A 172 -4.55 -0.03 5.16
N PHE A 173 -4.59 1.28 5.01
CA PHE A 173 -5.61 1.96 4.22
C PHE A 173 -5.24 3.39 3.85
N ARG A 174 -6.03 3.97 2.97
CA ARG A 174 -6.15 5.43 2.77
C ARG A 174 -7.59 5.81 2.53
N CYS A 175 -7.99 6.97 3.05
CA CYS A 175 -9.29 7.56 2.78
C CYS A 175 -9.20 8.48 1.57
N ILE A 176 -10.30 8.60 0.82
CA ILE A 176 -10.45 9.58 -0.26
C ILE A 176 -11.62 10.53 0.04
N SER A 177 -11.56 11.74 -0.51
CA SER A 177 -12.68 12.68 -0.55
C SER A 177 -13.50 12.46 -1.81
N ASP A 178 -14.78 12.81 -1.78
CA ASP A 178 -15.63 12.87 -2.96
C ASP A 178 -15.25 14.04 -3.85
#